data_0adc9a94fbf3e7d91981bd6af0bfcef4
#
_entry.id   0adc9a94fbf3e7d91981bd6af0bfcef4
#
_cell.length_a   1.000
_cell.length_b   1.000
_cell.length_c   1.000
_cell.angle_alpha   90.00
_cell.angle_beta   90.00
_cell.angle_gamma   90.00
#
_symmetry.space_group_name_H-M   'P 1'
#
loop_
_entity.id
_entity.type
_entity.pdbx_description
1 polymer ?
#
loop_
_entity_poly.entity_id
_entity_poly.type
_entity_poly.pdbx_seq_one_letter_code
_entity_poly.pdbx_strand_id
1 'polypeptide(L)'
;MKRLLLLLAAILLTVPAVRAGEAEEFDPGSMIIGHVTDAHAWHMFDYKTKDGAEHAVAIPLPVILWNDGHLDVFMSSKFHHGHADYKGYRLVGGGAEKEEVVCVNEAGELTGAKPLDLSITKTSAAIMLAVVMLLIIVFVARAGYKKRPNQAPHGLQSLVEMLVVFVRDSIAKPMIGEKRYERYLPYLLTLFFFIFFCNILGLIPFFPAGANITGNIAVTATLAVITFLITNISGNRHYWTDIFNTPGVPAWLKIFPLMPVVELVGVFTKPIVLMIRLFANMTAGHIVILGFIVIIFILSNLFGMAVGGAVSVVSVIFSVFISLLECLVAYIQAFVFTMLTALYIGMAVAEPNHAQ
;
A
#
# COMPACT_ATOMS: atom_id res chain seq x y z
N MET A 1 11.82 10.28 -32.11
CA MET A 1 12.62 9.13 -31.68
C MET A 1 14.11 9.46 -31.53
N LYS A 2 14.85 9.90 -32.55
CA LYS A 2 16.30 10.19 -32.44
C LYS A 2 16.67 11.21 -31.33
N ARG A 3 15.90 12.28 -31.16
CA ARG A 3 16.15 13.30 -30.10
C ARG A 3 15.91 12.78 -28.69
N LEU A 4 14.96 11.87 -28.50
CA LEU A 4 14.70 11.23 -27.20
C LEU A 4 15.79 10.23 -26.82
N LEU A 5 16.32 9.47 -27.80
CA LEU A 5 17.45 8.59 -27.63
C LEU A 5 18.75 9.36 -27.32
N LEU A 6 18.96 10.52 -27.94
CA LEU A 6 20.10 11.38 -27.64
C LEU A 6 20.00 12.03 -26.25
N LEU A 7 18.82 12.40 -25.78
CA LEU A 7 18.59 12.90 -24.44
C LEU A 7 18.81 11.80 -23.38
N LEU A 8 18.32 10.59 -23.65
CA LEU A 8 18.57 9.43 -22.78
C LEU A 8 20.06 9.06 -22.75
N ALA A 9 20.76 9.11 -23.88
CA ALA A 9 22.20 8.88 -23.94
C ALA A 9 23.00 10.00 -23.24
N ALA A 10 22.57 11.26 -23.33
CA ALA A 10 23.20 12.37 -22.62
C ALA A 10 23.02 12.29 -21.11
N ILE A 11 21.84 11.83 -20.63
CA ILE A 11 21.59 11.59 -19.20
C ILE A 11 22.44 10.44 -18.69
N LEU A 12 22.61 9.38 -19.48
CA LEU A 12 23.49 8.25 -19.15
C LEU A 12 25.00 8.62 -19.07
N LEU A 13 25.41 9.63 -19.84
CA LEU A 13 26.82 10.11 -19.84
C LEU A 13 27.11 11.10 -18.71
N THR A 14 26.11 11.65 -18.03
CA THR A 14 26.29 12.59 -16.91
C THR A 14 26.30 11.91 -15.54
N VAL A 15 26.18 10.58 -15.47
CA VAL A 15 26.33 9.85 -14.20
C VAL A 15 27.82 10.00 -13.77
N PRO A 16 28.13 10.72 -12.67
CA PRO A 16 29.49 10.84 -12.20
C PRO A 16 30.00 9.44 -11.84
N ALA A 17 31.21 9.12 -12.33
CA ALA A 17 31.92 7.91 -11.94
C ALA A 17 32.18 7.95 -10.43
N VAL A 18 31.31 7.32 -9.65
CA VAL A 18 31.54 7.14 -8.22
C VAL A 18 32.71 6.16 -8.08
N ARG A 19 33.82 6.66 -7.56
CA ARG A 19 34.96 5.81 -7.18
C ARG A 19 34.47 4.85 -6.10
N ALA A 20 34.68 3.56 -6.32
CA ALA A 20 34.53 2.53 -5.29
C ALA A 20 35.58 2.83 -4.18
N GLY A 21 35.15 3.46 -3.10
CA GLY A 21 35.81 3.42 -1.81
C GLY A 21 35.59 2.03 -1.19
N GLU A 22 36.43 1.64 -0.24
CA GLU A 22 36.36 0.38 0.49
C GLU A 22 34.92 0.00 0.81
N ALA A 23 34.48 -1.11 0.22
CA ALA A 23 33.11 -1.52 0.28
C ALA A 23 32.77 -2.03 1.69
N GLU A 24 32.02 -1.26 2.46
CA GLU A 24 31.11 -1.89 3.42
C GLU A 24 30.32 -2.96 2.69
N GLU A 25 30.20 -4.12 3.29
CA GLU A 25 29.54 -5.30 2.70
C GLU A 25 28.10 -4.91 2.37
N PHE A 26 27.85 -4.54 1.11
CA PHE A 26 26.54 -4.10 0.64
C PHE A 26 25.55 -5.25 0.82
N ASP A 27 24.62 -5.12 1.78
CA ASP A 27 23.53 -6.07 2.00
C ASP A 27 22.29 -5.69 1.16
N PRO A 28 22.10 -6.39 0.03
CA PRO A 28 20.94 -6.15 -0.84
C PRO A 28 19.59 -6.42 -0.14
N GLY A 29 19.58 -7.38 0.79
CA GLY A 29 18.37 -7.79 1.48
C GLY A 29 17.84 -6.70 2.40
N SER A 30 18.71 -6.13 3.22
CA SER A 30 18.38 -5.04 4.15
C SER A 30 17.90 -3.80 3.40
N MET A 31 18.53 -3.45 2.28
CA MET A 31 18.13 -2.32 1.45
C MET A 31 16.71 -2.50 0.89
N ILE A 32 16.39 -3.66 0.32
CA ILE A 32 15.07 -3.93 -0.26
C ILE A 32 14.00 -3.93 0.83
N ILE A 33 14.23 -4.65 1.93
CA ILE A 33 13.26 -4.78 3.02
C ILE A 33 13.06 -3.43 3.71
N GLY A 34 14.12 -2.69 4.00
CA GLY A 34 14.02 -1.35 4.61
C GLY A 34 13.22 -0.34 3.79
N HIS A 35 13.24 -0.46 2.45
CA HIS A 35 12.40 0.37 1.58
C HIS A 35 10.92 -0.02 1.63
N VAL A 36 10.62 -1.31 1.78
CA VAL A 36 9.25 -1.85 1.75
C VAL A 36 8.58 -1.77 3.13
N THR A 37 9.34 -1.86 4.22
CA THR A 37 8.83 -1.80 5.60
C THR A 37 8.44 -0.39 6.03
N ASP A 38 7.62 -0.33 7.08
CA ASP A 38 7.22 0.92 7.71
C ASP A 38 8.34 1.47 8.62
N ALA A 39 8.45 2.80 8.73
CA ALA A 39 9.52 3.46 9.47
C ALA A 39 9.01 4.73 10.19
N HIS A 40 9.71 5.17 11.25
CA HIS A 40 9.40 6.39 12.01
C HIS A 40 9.96 7.67 11.36
N ALA A 41 10.69 7.53 10.25
CA ALA A 41 11.15 8.65 9.44
C ALA A 41 10.86 8.37 7.96
N TRP A 42 10.56 9.42 7.19
CA TRP A 42 10.40 9.29 5.75
C TRP A 42 11.73 9.55 5.06
N HIS A 43 12.50 8.49 4.87
CA HIS A 43 13.79 8.53 4.20
C HIS A 43 13.62 8.85 2.71
N MET A 44 14.42 9.79 2.18
CA MET A 44 14.38 10.19 0.78
C MET A 44 15.62 9.70 0.02
N PHE A 45 16.80 10.07 0.48
CA PHE A 45 18.10 9.65 -0.11
C PHE A 45 19.25 9.95 0.85
N ASP A 46 20.35 9.23 0.66
CA ASP A 46 21.60 9.47 1.35
C ASP A 46 22.59 10.21 0.43
N TYR A 47 23.36 11.13 0.98
CA TYR A 47 24.46 11.75 0.26
C TYR A 47 25.74 11.72 1.10
N LYS A 48 26.87 11.49 0.42
CA LYS A 48 28.19 11.54 1.05
C LYS A 48 28.76 12.95 0.91
N THR A 49 29.17 13.54 2.02
CA THR A 49 29.91 14.79 2.03
C THR A 49 31.36 14.54 1.59
N LYS A 50 32.05 15.58 1.16
CA LYS A 50 33.46 15.49 0.74
C LYS A 50 34.40 14.91 1.83
N ASP A 51 34.00 15.02 3.08
CA ASP A 51 34.69 14.49 4.26
C ASP A 51 34.39 13.00 4.53
N GLY A 52 33.65 12.33 3.64
CA GLY A 52 33.30 10.91 3.76
C GLY A 52 32.11 10.62 4.69
N ALA A 53 31.53 11.63 5.35
CA ALA A 53 30.37 11.44 6.20
C ALA A 53 29.10 11.22 5.36
N GLU A 54 28.36 10.17 5.68
CA GLU A 54 27.03 9.90 5.09
C GLU A 54 25.95 10.69 5.84
N HIS A 55 25.16 11.41 5.09
CA HIS A 55 24.01 12.17 5.61
C HIS A 55 22.73 11.67 4.95
N ALA A 56 21.83 11.13 5.78
CA ALA A 56 20.50 10.75 5.36
C ALA A 56 19.58 11.98 5.31
N VAL A 57 18.96 12.21 4.17
CA VAL A 57 17.88 13.19 4.02
C VAL A 57 16.57 12.48 4.27
N ALA A 58 16.01 12.74 5.45
CA ALA A 58 14.72 12.17 5.86
C ALA A 58 13.83 13.24 6.46
N ILE A 59 12.52 13.12 6.22
CA ILE A 59 11.52 13.96 6.88
C ILE A 59 11.22 13.32 8.23
N PRO A 60 11.51 14.00 9.35
CA PRO A 60 11.20 13.47 10.67
C PRO A 60 9.69 13.47 10.88
N LEU A 61 9.17 12.36 11.42
CA LEU A 61 7.77 12.20 11.74
C LEU A 61 7.52 12.32 13.26
N PRO A 62 6.32 12.72 13.69
CA PRO A 62 5.97 12.78 15.10
C PRO A 62 5.93 11.39 15.73
N VAL A 63 6.70 11.19 16.79
CA VAL A 63 6.69 10.00 17.65
C VAL A 63 5.81 10.28 18.83
N ILE A 64 4.83 9.41 19.07
CA ILE A 64 3.82 9.51 20.12
C ILE A 64 3.83 8.20 20.90
N LEU A 65 4.35 8.21 22.11
CA LEU A 65 4.48 7.03 22.95
C LEU A 65 3.66 7.17 24.22
N TRP A 66 2.97 6.08 24.56
CA TRP A 66 2.28 5.98 25.84
C TRP A 66 2.97 4.93 26.69
N ASN A 67 3.55 5.35 27.81
CA ASN A 67 4.27 4.48 28.75
C ASN A 67 3.91 4.84 30.18
N ASP A 68 3.55 3.87 31.01
CA ASP A 68 3.26 4.01 32.44
C ASP A 68 2.32 5.19 32.80
N GLY A 69 1.33 5.46 31.95
CA GLY A 69 0.38 6.55 32.17
C GLY A 69 0.85 7.93 31.69
N HIS A 70 2.05 8.03 31.12
CA HIS A 70 2.60 9.26 30.55
C HIS A 70 2.57 9.23 29.03
N LEU A 71 2.22 10.38 28.43
CA LEU A 71 2.25 10.57 26.99
C LEU A 71 3.49 11.39 26.62
N ASP A 72 4.39 10.77 25.87
CA ASP A 72 5.56 11.44 25.31
C ASP A 72 5.38 11.73 23.84
N VAL A 73 5.55 13.00 23.44
CA VAL A 73 5.46 13.45 22.06
C VAL A 73 6.74 14.19 21.67
N PHE A 74 7.38 13.74 20.60
CA PHE A 74 8.60 14.36 20.07
C PHE A 74 8.81 13.97 18.60
N MET A 75 9.79 14.56 17.93
CA MET A 75 10.10 14.26 16.53
C MET A 75 11.13 13.12 16.44
N SER A 76 10.98 12.24 15.46
CA SER A 76 11.90 11.09 15.23
C SER A 76 13.35 11.50 14.98
N SER A 77 13.60 12.77 14.59
CA SER A 77 14.97 13.32 14.45
C SER A 77 15.78 13.24 15.75
N LYS A 78 15.14 13.13 16.91
CA LYS A 78 15.82 12.99 18.20
C LYS A 78 16.54 11.65 18.40
N PHE A 79 16.11 10.64 17.64
CA PHE A 79 16.80 9.33 17.65
C PHE A 79 18.06 9.27 16.77
N HIS A 80 18.35 10.33 15.98
CA HIS A 80 19.50 10.34 15.05
C HIS A 80 19.64 9.03 14.26
N HIS A 81 18.54 8.58 13.64
CA HIS A 81 18.44 7.31 12.89
C HIS A 81 18.75 6.06 13.73
N GLY A 82 18.39 6.06 15.03
CA GLY A 82 18.63 4.94 15.95
C GLY A 82 19.99 4.97 16.67
N HIS A 83 20.81 5.98 16.42
CA HIS A 83 22.13 6.12 17.06
C HIS A 83 22.08 6.87 18.40
N ALA A 84 20.94 7.45 18.78
CA ALA A 84 20.82 8.20 20.03
C ALA A 84 19.56 7.79 20.81
N ASP A 85 19.71 7.73 22.13
CA ASP A 85 18.60 7.53 23.06
C ASP A 85 17.96 8.88 23.39
N TYR A 86 16.64 8.88 23.50
CA TYR A 86 15.92 10.08 23.88
C TYR A 86 14.79 9.76 24.87
N LYS A 87 14.77 10.43 26.02
CA LYS A 87 13.79 10.26 27.09
C LYS A 87 13.63 8.81 27.60
N GLY A 88 14.68 8.01 27.59
CA GLY A 88 14.62 6.60 27.98
C GLY A 88 14.04 5.69 26.91
N TYR A 89 14.02 6.13 25.66
CA TYR A 89 13.60 5.35 24.50
C TYR A 89 14.73 5.25 23.47
N ARG A 90 14.81 4.11 22.79
CA ARG A 90 15.69 3.84 21.65
C ARG A 90 14.88 3.29 20.50
N LEU A 91 15.19 3.75 19.30
CA LEU A 91 14.70 3.15 18.07
C LEU A 91 15.60 1.95 17.73
N VAL A 92 15.03 0.76 17.73
CA VAL A 92 15.73 -0.50 17.43
C VAL A 92 15.17 -1.09 16.15
N GLY A 93 16.02 -1.78 15.38
CA GLY A 93 15.66 -2.32 14.08
C GLY A 93 16.04 -1.36 12.95
N GLY A 94 15.44 -1.56 11.80
CA GLY A 94 15.79 -0.87 10.54
C GLY A 94 16.53 -1.82 9.59
N GLY A 95 16.61 -1.45 8.32
CA GLY A 95 17.13 -2.36 7.30
C GLY A 95 16.20 -3.57 7.10
N ALA A 96 16.65 -4.76 7.46
CA ALA A 96 15.88 -6.00 7.32
C ALA A 96 14.83 -6.22 8.42
N GLU A 97 14.91 -5.50 9.53
CA GLU A 97 13.99 -5.63 10.66
C GLU A 97 13.03 -4.44 10.74
N LYS A 98 11.83 -4.69 11.25
CA LYS A 98 10.86 -3.63 11.51
C LYS A 98 11.41 -2.69 12.58
N GLU A 99 11.34 -1.39 12.34
CA GLU A 99 11.66 -0.39 13.37
C GLU A 99 10.67 -0.48 14.53
N GLU A 100 11.20 -0.57 15.76
CA GLU A 100 10.41 -0.57 16.99
C GLU A 100 11.04 0.35 18.03
N VAL A 101 10.21 1.05 18.79
CA VAL A 101 10.66 1.85 19.93
C VAL A 101 10.66 0.98 21.18
N VAL A 102 11.79 0.93 21.87
CA VAL A 102 11.98 0.12 23.07
C VAL A 102 12.46 1.02 24.22
N CYS A 103 12.03 0.73 25.44
CA CYS A 103 12.50 1.43 26.63
C CYS A 103 13.95 1.04 26.97
N VAL A 104 14.72 2.04 27.41
CA VAL A 104 16.12 1.89 27.83
C VAL A 104 16.24 2.31 29.28
N ASN A 105 17.00 1.57 30.09
CA ASN A 105 17.29 1.94 31.46
C ASN A 105 18.35 3.05 31.55
N GLU A 106 18.64 3.60 32.74
CA GLU A 106 19.65 4.63 32.96
C GLU A 106 21.09 4.19 32.60
N ALA A 107 21.31 2.88 32.49
CA ALA A 107 22.59 2.30 32.09
C ALA A 107 22.71 2.16 30.54
N GLY A 108 21.70 2.54 29.77
CA GLY A 108 21.68 2.41 28.31
C GLY A 108 21.36 1.01 27.81
N GLU A 109 20.90 0.09 28.68
CA GLU A 109 20.53 -1.27 28.30
C GLU A 109 19.05 -1.36 27.96
N LEU A 110 18.70 -2.18 26.96
CA LEU A 110 17.31 -2.43 26.54
C LEU A 110 16.58 -3.19 27.67
N THR A 111 15.54 -2.59 28.22
CA THR A 111 14.70 -3.20 29.26
C THR A 111 13.73 -4.24 28.70
N GLY A 112 13.59 -4.35 27.37
CA GLY A 112 12.62 -5.23 26.71
C GLY A 112 11.17 -4.75 26.85
N ALA A 113 10.89 -3.75 27.67
CA ALA A 113 9.57 -3.14 27.77
C ALA A 113 9.30 -2.31 26.49
N LYS A 114 8.13 -2.53 25.88
CA LYS A 114 7.69 -1.77 24.69
C LYS A 114 6.58 -0.83 25.10
N PRO A 115 6.74 0.50 24.88
CA PRO A 115 5.66 1.45 25.07
C PRO A 115 4.56 1.19 24.05
N LEU A 116 3.33 1.65 24.31
CA LEU A 116 2.30 1.67 23.30
C LEU A 116 2.64 2.75 22.27
N ASP A 117 3.02 2.32 21.10
CA ASP A 117 3.43 3.20 20.01
C ASP A 117 2.22 3.64 19.18
N LEU A 118 1.91 4.94 19.28
CA LEU A 118 0.87 5.64 18.52
C LEU A 118 1.47 6.61 17.52
N SER A 119 2.74 6.45 17.18
CA SER A 119 3.49 7.35 16.31
C SER A 119 2.92 7.43 14.92
N ILE A 120 3.10 8.57 14.28
CA ILE A 120 2.81 8.73 12.86
C ILE A 120 4.00 8.15 12.08
N THR A 121 3.84 6.94 11.59
CA THR A 121 4.83 6.25 10.75
C THR A 121 4.76 6.74 9.30
N LYS A 122 5.73 6.35 8.48
CA LYS A 122 5.78 6.63 7.03
C LYS A 122 4.48 6.22 6.34
N THR A 123 3.96 5.03 6.64
CA THR A 123 2.70 4.53 6.07
C THR A 123 1.51 5.37 6.51
N SER A 124 1.41 5.72 7.80
CA SER A 124 0.32 6.55 8.33
C SER A 124 0.33 7.96 7.73
N ALA A 125 1.51 8.58 7.63
CA ALA A 125 1.68 9.89 6.99
C ALA A 125 1.30 9.84 5.50
N ALA A 126 1.69 8.79 4.79
CA ALA A 126 1.35 8.60 3.38
C ALA A 126 -0.16 8.39 3.17
N ILE A 127 -0.85 7.67 4.07
CA ILE A 127 -2.31 7.53 4.03
C ILE A 127 -2.98 8.89 4.21
N MET A 128 -2.56 9.67 5.21
CA MET A 128 -3.12 11.00 5.45
C MET A 128 -2.94 11.90 4.23
N LEU A 129 -1.76 11.89 3.64
CA LEU A 129 -1.46 12.62 2.42
C LEU A 129 -2.32 12.16 1.24
N ALA A 130 -2.44 10.84 1.03
CA ALA A 130 -3.26 10.26 -0.02
C ALA A 130 -4.74 10.67 0.12
N VAL A 131 -5.28 10.64 1.34
CA VAL A 131 -6.66 11.09 1.62
C VAL A 131 -6.84 12.56 1.31
N VAL A 132 -5.90 13.43 1.74
CA VAL A 132 -5.96 14.87 1.45
C VAL A 132 -5.92 15.13 -0.06
N MET A 133 -5.01 14.49 -0.78
CA MET A 133 -4.91 14.63 -2.24
C MET A 133 -6.17 14.12 -2.93
N LEU A 134 -6.73 13.00 -2.49
CA LEU A 134 -7.98 12.46 -3.03
C LEU A 134 -9.15 13.41 -2.80
N LEU A 135 -9.25 14.00 -1.61
CA LEU A 135 -10.27 15.03 -1.31
C LEU A 135 -10.11 16.25 -2.22
N ILE A 136 -8.89 16.72 -2.45
CA ILE A 136 -8.61 17.83 -3.38
C ILE A 136 -9.11 17.47 -4.79
N ILE A 137 -8.82 16.28 -5.29
CA ILE A 137 -9.27 15.80 -6.60
C ILE A 137 -10.80 15.81 -6.69
N VAL A 138 -11.48 15.28 -5.67
CA VAL A 138 -12.94 15.24 -5.62
C VAL A 138 -13.54 16.66 -5.56
N PHE A 139 -12.97 17.56 -4.74
CA PHE A 139 -13.45 18.94 -4.66
C PHE A 139 -13.21 19.72 -5.96
N VAL A 140 -12.09 19.52 -6.63
CA VAL A 140 -11.80 20.13 -7.95
C VAL A 140 -12.79 19.63 -9.00
N ALA A 141 -13.05 18.32 -9.04
CA ALA A 141 -14.06 17.75 -9.94
C ALA A 141 -15.46 18.35 -9.66
N ARG A 142 -15.87 18.39 -8.37
CA ARG A 142 -17.14 19.01 -7.96
C ARG A 142 -17.24 20.49 -8.36
N ALA A 143 -16.15 21.25 -8.17
CA ALA A 143 -16.12 22.66 -8.58
C ALA A 143 -16.27 22.84 -10.11
N GLY A 144 -15.74 21.89 -10.89
CA GLY A 144 -15.93 21.82 -12.34
C GLY A 144 -17.41 21.71 -12.73
N TYR A 145 -18.16 20.81 -12.09
CA TYR A 145 -19.60 20.65 -12.31
C TYR A 145 -20.40 21.91 -11.96
N LYS A 146 -20.03 22.56 -10.84
CA LYS A 146 -20.71 23.79 -10.41
C LYS A 146 -20.48 24.97 -11.35
N LYS A 147 -19.26 25.06 -11.95
CA LYS A 147 -18.91 26.15 -12.87
C LYS A 147 -19.54 26.01 -14.26
N ARG A 148 -19.80 24.75 -14.69
CA ARG A 148 -20.26 24.44 -16.05
C ARG A 148 -21.44 23.47 -16.02
N PRO A 149 -22.61 23.86 -15.51
CA PRO A 149 -23.77 22.99 -15.48
C PRO A 149 -24.19 22.67 -16.94
N ASN A 150 -24.48 21.40 -17.19
CA ASN A 150 -24.93 20.89 -18.49
C ASN A 150 -23.90 20.97 -19.65
N GLN A 151 -22.61 21.12 -19.34
CA GLN A 151 -21.55 21.03 -20.37
C GLN A 151 -20.78 19.72 -20.20
N ALA A 152 -20.16 19.28 -21.30
CA ALA A 152 -19.30 18.09 -21.27
C ALA A 152 -18.12 18.28 -20.28
N PRO A 153 -17.77 17.24 -19.50
CA PRO A 153 -16.66 17.31 -18.56
C PRO A 153 -15.32 17.46 -19.28
N HIS A 154 -14.40 18.22 -18.71
CA HIS A 154 -13.07 18.44 -19.26
C HIS A 154 -11.95 18.14 -18.27
N GLY A 155 -10.81 17.62 -18.76
CA GLY A 155 -9.59 17.39 -17.98
C GLY A 155 -9.81 16.41 -16.83
N LEU A 156 -9.39 16.76 -15.61
CA LEU A 156 -9.50 15.94 -14.41
C LEU A 156 -10.94 15.51 -14.10
N GLN A 157 -11.92 16.41 -14.35
CA GLN A 157 -13.35 16.11 -14.16
C GLN A 157 -13.79 14.93 -15.04
N SER A 158 -13.36 14.90 -16.32
CA SER A 158 -13.70 13.82 -17.26
C SER A 158 -13.12 12.49 -16.81
N LEU A 159 -11.87 12.49 -16.29
CA LEU A 159 -11.22 11.28 -15.79
C LEU A 159 -11.96 10.72 -14.57
N VAL A 160 -12.28 11.58 -13.61
CA VAL A 160 -13.02 11.17 -12.41
C VAL A 160 -14.41 10.63 -12.76
N GLU A 161 -15.12 11.33 -13.67
CA GLU A 161 -16.45 10.90 -14.12
C GLU A 161 -16.40 9.54 -14.81
N MET A 162 -15.44 9.33 -15.70
CA MET A 162 -15.27 8.03 -16.37
C MET A 162 -15.09 6.89 -15.37
N LEU A 163 -14.26 7.08 -14.33
CA LEU A 163 -14.06 6.07 -13.30
C LEU A 163 -15.30 5.87 -12.41
N VAL A 164 -16.01 6.95 -12.07
CA VAL A 164 -17.27 6.86 -11.29
C VAL A 164 -18.34 6.08 -12.06
N VAL A 165 -18.51 6.40 -13.36
CA VAL A 165 -19.47 5.69 -14.24
C VAL A 165 -19.06 4.22 -14.39
N PHE A 166 -17.77 3.96 -14.56
CA PHE A 166 -17.24 2.58 -14.63
C PHE A 166 -17.57 1.79 -13.36
N VAL A 167 -17.30 2.31 -12.16
CA VAL A 167 -17.59 1.61 -10.91
C VAL A 167 -19.10 1.41 -10.75
N ARG A 168 -19.92 2.41 -11.09
CA ARG A 168 -21.37 2.33 -11.01
C ARG A 168 -21.94 1.26 -11.94
N ASP A 169 -21.60 1.33 -13.23
CA ASP A 169 -22.28 0.56 -14.27
C ASP A 169 -21.65 -0.84 -14.50
N SER A 170 -20.33 -0.97 -14.29
CA SER A 170 -19.62 -2.25 -14.49
C SER A 170 -19.45 -3.06 -13.20
N ILE A 171 -19.57 -2.44 -12.00
CA ILE A 171 -19.37 -3.13 -10.73
C ILE A 171 -20.66 -3.11 -9.89
N ALA A 172 -21.12 -1.92 -9.48
CA ALA A 172 -22.17 -1.81 -8.48
C ALA A 172 -23.52 -2.38 -8.96
N LYS A 173 -23.97 -1.95 -10.14
CA LYS A 173 -25.26 -2.41 -10.69
C LYS A 173 -25.31 -3.92 -10.96
N PRO A 174 -24.32 -4.52 -11.67
CA PRO A 174 -24.37 -5.94 -11.96
C PRO A 174 -24.25 -6.84 -10.75
N MET A 175 -23.47 -6.42 -9.71
CA MET A 175 -23.18 -7.27 -8.54
C MET A 175 -24.22 -7.13 -7.43
N ILE A 176 -24.78 -5.94 -7.21
CA ILE A 176 -25.71 -5.67 -6.10
C ILE A 176 -27.18 -5.63 -6.60
N GLY A 177 -27.37 -5.28 -7.87
CA GLY A 177 -28.69 -5.12 -8.49
C GLY A 177 -29.19 -3.66 -8.48
N GLU A 178 -30.01 -3.31 -9.48
CA GLU A 178 -30.44 -1.93 -9.75
C GLU A 178 -31.21 -1.26 -8.60
N LYS A 179 -31.91 -2.06 -7.75
CA LYS A 179 -32.72 -1.51 -6.66
C LYS A 179 -31.92 -1.07 -5.43
N ARG A 180 -30.72 -1.64 -5.23
CA ARG A 180 -29.97 -1.50 -3.97
C ARG A 180 -28.57 -0.93 -4.12
N TYR A 181 -28.02 -0.86 -5.34
CA TYR A 181 -26.65 -0.41 -5.57
C TYR A 181 -26.38 1.01 -5.06
N GLU A 182 -27.36 1.92 -5.13
CA GLU A 182 -27.18 3.33 -4.73
C GLU A 182 -26.75 3.49 -3.29
N ARG A 183 -27.22 2.63 -2.40
CA ARG A 183 -26.87 2.65 -0.98
C ARG A 183 -25.38 2.34 -0.75
N TYR A 184 -24.81 1.42 -1.54
CA TYR A 184 -23.44 0.93 -1.37
C TYR A 184 -22.46 1.60 -2.32
N LEU A 185 -22.93 2.30 -3.34
CA LEU A 185 -22.11 2.98 -4.32
C LEU A 185 -21.11 3.95 -3.70
N PRO A 186 -21.42 4.80 -2.70
CA PRO A 186 -20.46 5.70 -2.09
C PRO A 186 -19.28 4.94 -1.44
N TYR A 187 -19.57 3.82 -0.77
CA TYR A 187 -18.54 2.97 -0.18
C TYR A 187 -17.65 2.33 -1.25
N LEU A 188 -18.24 1.76 -2.30
CA LEU A 188 -17.49 1.14 -3.39
C LEU A 188 -16.61 2.15 -4.14
N LEU A 189 -17.11 3.37 -4.36
CA LEU A 189 -16.32 4.46 -4.94
C LEU A 189 -15.15 4.84 -4.03
N THR A 190 -15.40 5.01 -2.73
CA THR A 190 -14.34 5.33 -1.77
C THR A 190 -13.27 4.24 -1.77
N LEU A 191 -13.68 2.97 -1.74
CA LEU A 191 -12.78 1.82 -1.74
C LEU A 191 -11.93 1.77 -3.03
N PHE A 192 -12.58 1.90 -4.20
CA PHE A 192 -11.92 1.90 -5.49
C PHE A 192 -10.89 3.03 -5.61
N PHE A 193 -11.30 4.26 -5.35
CA PHE A 193 -10.43 5.41 -5.48
C PHE A 193 -9.30 5.40 -4.46
N PHE A 194 -9.57 4.97 -3.23
CA PHE A 194 -8.55 4.87 -2.19
C PHE A 194 -7.46 3.85 -2.58
N ILE A 195 -7.85 2.62 -2.93
CA ILE A 195 -6.90 1.57 -3.32
C ILE A 195 -6.13 1.99 -4.58
N PHE A 196 -6.84 2.45 -5.61
CA PHE A 196 -6.23 2.88 -6.87
C PHE A 196 -5.22 4.00 -6.66
N PHE A 197 -5.60 5.02 -5.89
CA PHE A 197 -4.76 6.17 -5.64
C PHE A 197 -3.54 5.83 -4.77
N CYS A 198 -3.72 5.04 -3.70
CA CYS A 198 -2.62 4.55 -2.88
C CYS A 198 -1.62 3.70 -3.68
N ASN A 199 -2.11 2.84 -4.56
CA ASN A 199 -1.27 2.02 -5.42
C ASN A 199 -0.47 2.87 -6.42
N ILE A 200 -1.11 3.85 -7.08
CA ILE A 200 -0.43 4.77 -8.00
C ILE A 200 0.61 5.63 -7.27
N LEU A 201 0.29 6.15 -6.08
CA LEU A 201 1.26 6.90 -5.27
C LEU A 201 2.45 6.03 -4.87
N GLY A 202 2.21 4.75 -4.54
CA GLY A 202 3.29 3.81 -4.22
C GLY A 202 4.29 3.64 -5.37
N LEU A 203 3.83 3.66 -6.63
CA LEU A 203 4.69 3.48 -7.82
C LEU A 203 5.59 4.67 -8.14
N ILE A 204 5.28 5.85 -7.65
CA ILE A 204 6.06 7.06 -7.92
C ILE A 204 7.21 7.14 -6.90
N PRO A 205 8.49 7.06 -7.32
CA PRO A 205 9.61 6.97 -6.37
C PRO A 205 10.03 8.33 -5.77
N PHE A 206 9.19 9.37 -5.85
CA PHE A 206 9.50 10.71 -5.37
C PHE A 206 8.52 11.15 -4.31
N PHE A 207 9.00 11.92 -3.31
CA PHE A 207 8.11 12.63 -2.40
C PHE A 207 7.15 13.57 -3.17
N PRO A 208 5.88 13.58 -2.85
CA PRO A 208 5.14 13.03 -1.68
C PRO A 208 4.62 11.59 -1.85
N ALA A 209 5.14 10.84 -2.76
CA ALA A 209 4.82 9.46 -3.05
C ALA A 209 5.94 8.51 -2.56
N GLY A 210 6.01 7.26 -3.07
CA GLY A 210 7.08 6.31 -2.76
C GLY A 210 6.89 5.50 -1.48
N ALA A 211 5.78 5.68 -0.75
CA ALA A 211 5.44 4.81 0.36
C ALA A 211 4.54 3.67 -0.14
N ASN A 212 4.93 2.43 0.13
CA ASN A 212 4.15 1.24 -0.21
C ASN A 212 2.99 1.05 0.77
N ILE A 213 1.93 1.89 0.64
CA ILE A 213 0.79 1.93 1.56
C ILE A 213 0.06 0.59 1.58
N THR A 214 -0.29 0.06 0.43
CA THR A 214 -1.05 -1.20 0.30
C THR A 214 -0.18 -2.45 0.41
N GLY A 215 1.14 -2.30 0.41
CA GLY A 215 2.10 -3.32 0.82
C GLY A 215 2.28 -3.40 2.35
N ASN A 216 1.55 -2.60 3.13
CA ASN A 216 1.46 -2.78 4.57
C ASN A 216 0.25 -3.67 4.89
N ILE A 217 0.50 -4.83 5.54
CA ILE A 217 -0.54 -5.80 5.85
C ILE A 217 -1.62 -5.24 6.80
N ALA A 218 -1.26 -4.31 7.70
CA ALA A 218 -2.24 -3.69 8.60
C ALA A 218 -3.27 -2.84 7.83
N VAL A 219 -2.83 -2.13 6.79
CA VAL A 219 -3.73 -1.33 5.92
C VAL A 219 -4.68 -2.23 5.15
N THR A 220 -4.15 -3.27 4.50
CA THR A 220 -4.97 -4.20 3.71
C THR A 220 -5.90 -5.04 4.58
N ALA A 221 -5.46 -5.42 5.78
CA ALA A 221 -6.30 -6.06 6.79
C ALA A 221 -7.45 -5.16 7.24
N THR A 222 -7.18 -3.89 7.50
CA THR A 222 -8.22 -2.91 7.87
C THR A 222 -9.28 -2.77 6.78
N LEU A 223 -8.89 -2.65 5.51
CA LEU A 223 -9.82 -2.60 4.38
C LEU A 223 -10.66 -3.88 4.28
N ALA A 224 -10.03 -5.04 4.45
CA ALA A 224 -10.71 -6.34 4.42
C ALA A 224 -11.68 -6.50 5.60
N VAL A 225 -11.32 -6.06 6.81
CA VAL A 225 -12.18 -6.09 7.99
C VAL A 225 -13.39 -5.15 7.82
N ILE A 226 -13.19 -3.94 7.28
CA ILE A 226 -14.30 -3.02 6.99
C ILE A 226 -15.25 -3.66 5.97
N THR A 227 -14.72 -4.26 4.90
CA THR A 227 -15.54 -5.00 3.91
C THR A 227 -16.31 -6.14 4.57
N PHE A 228 -15.67 -6.92 5.42
CA PHE A 228 -16.26 -8.00 6.19
C PHE A 228 -17.41 -7.51 7.07
N LEU A 229 -17.19 -6.44 7.82
CA LEU A 229 -18.21 -5.85 8.70
C LEU A 229 -19.41 -5.34 7.90
N ILE A 230 -19.17 -4.57 6.82
CA ILE A 230 -20.25 -4.03 5.98
C ILE A 230 -21.06 -5.17 5.36
N THR A 231 -20.40 -6.21 4.84
CA THR A 231 -21.08 -7.36 4.24
C THR A 231 -21.98 -8.08 5.25
N ASN A 232 -21.44 -8.40 6.44
CA ASN A 232 -22.19 -9.17 7.44
C ASN A 232 -23.29 -8.35 8.11
N ILE A 233 -23.07 -7.05 8.36
CA ILE A 233 -24.11 -6.16 8.91
C ILE A 233 -25.24 -5.93 7.89
N SER A 234 -24.89 -5.91 6.59
CA SER A 234 -25.89 -5.77 5.51
C SER A 234 -26.64 -7.07 5.21
N GLY A 235 -26.18 -8.19 5.77
CA GLY A 235 -26.73 -9.52 5.54
C GLY A 235 -28.20 -9.64 5.94
N ASN A 236 -29.04 -10.04 4.99
CA ASN A 236 -30.44 -10.33 5.22
C ASN A 236 -30.60 -11.62 6.03
N ARG A 237 -31.83 -11.84 6.59
CA ARG A 237 -32.16 -13.09 7.29
C ARG A 237 -31.94 -14.32 6.40
N HIS A 238 -32.18 -14.21 5.12
CA HIS A 238 -31.95 -15.28 4.14
C HIS A 238 -30.46 -15.63 4.04
N TYR A 239 -29.58 -14.63 3.94
CA TYR A 239 -28.13 -14.83 3.93
C TYR A 239 -27.64 -15.66 5.14
N TRP A 240 -28.08 -15.32 6.35
CA TRP A 240 -27.73 -16.07 7.55
C TRP A 240 -28.36 -17.47 7.59
N THR A 241 -29.60 -17.59 7.09
CA THR A 241 -30.25 -18.91 7.00
C THR A 241 -29.51 -19.82 6.01
N ASP A 242 -29.01 -19.30 4.90
CA ASP A 242 -28.28 -20.08 3.91
C ASP A 242 -26.92 -20.56 4.44
N ILE A 243 -26.25 -19.76 5.27
CA ILE A 243 -25.01 -20.17 5.93
C ILE A 243 -25.26 -21.35 6.88
N PHE A 244 -26.33 -21.32 7.69
CA PHE A 244 -26.61 -22.34 8.67
C PHE A 244 -27.46 -23.50 8.13
N ASN A 245 -28.23 -23.28 7.09
CA ASN A 245 -29.15 -24.27 6.50
C ASN A 245 -29.12 -24.18 4.97
N THR A 246 -27.98 -24.50 4.38
CA THR A 246 -27.73 -24.44 2.93
C THR A 246 -28.83 -25.19 2.16
N PRO A 247 -29.53 -24.54 1.22
CA PRO A 247 -30.59 -25.18 0.41
C PRO A 247 -29.95 -26.24 -0.54
N GLY A 248 -30.73 -27.32 -0.82
CA GLY A 248 -30.28 -28.37 -1.76
C GLY A 248 -29.35 -29.44 -1.18
N VAL A 249 -28.98 -29.34 0.09
CA VAL A 249 -28.13 -30.35 0.75
C VAL A 249 -28.98 -31.43 1.43
N PRO A 250 -28.67 -32.74 1.26
CA PRO A 250 -29.33 -33.84 1.96
C PRO A 250 -29.30 -33.70 3.48
N ALA A 251 -30.39 -34.13 4.13
CA ALA A 251 -30.56 -33.92 5.59
C ALA A 251 -29.48 -34.55 6.46
N TRP A 252 -28.87 -35.64 6.04
CA TRP A 252 -27.79 -36.30 6.78
C TRP A 252 -26.46 -35.46 6.81
N LEU A 253 -26.19 -34.66 5.75
CA LEU A 253 -25.05 -33.71 5.75
C LEU A 253 -25.34 -32.46 6.59
N LYS A 254 -26.62 -32.17 6.89
CA LYS A 254 -27.02 -31.08 7.80
C LYS A 254 -26.92 -31.52 9.28
N ILE A 255 -27.15 -32.81 9.58
CA ILE A 255 -27.03 -33.37 10.92
C ILE A 255 -25.56 -33.45 11.34
N PHE A 256 -24.66 -33.81 10.42
CA PHE A 256 -23.23 -33.61 10.61
C PHE A 256 -22.94 -32.14 10.23
N PRO A 257 -22.51 -31.25 11.15
CA PRO A 257 -22.42 -29.80 10.92
C PRO A 257 -21.29 -29.39 9.95
N LEU A 258 -21.03 -30.23 8.94
CA LEU A 258 -19.95 -30.04 7.96
C LEU A 258 -20.23 -28.83 7.05
N MET A 259 -21.43 -28.74 6.48
CA MET A 259 -21.78 -27.65 5.56
C MET A 259 -21.83 -26.28 6.25
N PRO A 260 -22.51 -26.10 7.39
CA PRO A 260 -22.44 -24.81 8.12
C PRO A 260 -21.01 -24.40 8.49
N VAL A 261 -20.14 -25.36 8.84
CA VAL A 261 -18.75 -25.06 9.15
C VAL A 261 -18.00 -24.59 7.89
N VAL A 262 -18.20 -25.23 6.74
CA VAL A 262 -17.56 -24.83 5.46
C VAL A 262 -18.04 -23.45 5.03
N GLU A 263 -19.34 -23.17 5.11
CA GLU A 263 -19.89 -21.86 4.77
C GLU A 263 -19.39 -20.78 5.74
N LEU A 264 -19.34 -21.06 7.04
CA LEU A 264 -18.82 -20.13 8.03
C LEU A 264 -17.33 -19.84 7.79
N VAL A 265 -16.52 -20.86 7.51
CA VAL A 265 -15.11 -20.69 7.11
C VAL A 265 -15.01 -19.84 5.84
N GLY A 266 -15.92 -20.06 4.88
CA GLY A 266 -16.02 -19.26 3.66
C GLY A 266 -16.25 -17.76 3.94
N VAL A 267 -17.08 -17.41 4.92
CA VAL A 267 -17.34 -16.01 5.32
C VAL A 267 -16.05 -15.33 5.80
N PHE A 268 -15.19 -16.02 6.54
CA PHE A 268 -13.91 -15.48 7.01
C PHE A 268 -12.81 -15.52 5.92
N THR A 269 -12.81 -16.54 5.09
CA THR A 269 -11.79 -16.70 4.05
C THR A 269 -11.87 -15.60 2.99
N LYS A 270 -13.08 -15.16 2.63
CA LYS A 270 -13.30 -14.11 1.63
C LYS A 270 -12.50 -12.83 1.90
N PRO A 271 -12.61 -12.17 3.08
CA PRO A 271 -11.79 -10.98 3.37
C PRO A 271 -10.30 -11.27 3.48
N ILE A 272 -9.91 -12.45 3.99
CA ILE A 272 -8.50 -12.84 4.07
C ILE A 272 -7.87 -12.92 2.67
N VAL A 273 -8.57 -13.51 1.72
CA VAL A 273 -8.09 -13.58 0.32
C VAL A 273 -7.96 -12.19 -0.30
N LEU A 274 -8.90 -11.28 -0.02
CA LEU A 274 -8.81 -9.88 -0.48
C LEU A 274 -7.56 -9.19 0.09
N MET A 275 -7.34 -9.34 1.39
CA MET A 275 -6.19 -8.78 2.10
C MET A 275 -4.87 -9.28 1.52
N ILE A 276 -4.70 -10.61 1.45
CA ILE A 276 -3.45 -11.24 0.97
C ILE A 276 -3.17 -10.85 -0.49
N ARG A 277 -4.18 -10.85 -1.35
CA ARG A 277 -4.03 -10.51 -2.76
C ARG A 277 -3.50 -9.08 -2.94
N LEU A 278 -4.10 -8.12 -2.25
CA LEU A 278 -3.68 -6.72 -2.37
C LEU A 278 -2.27 -6.52 -1.80
N PHE A 279 -2.01 -7.04 -0.60
CA PHE A 279 -0.70 -7.00 0.05
C PHE A 279 0.40 -7.65 -0.79
N ALA A 280 0.19 -8.92 -1.20
CA ALA A 280 1.23 -9.69 -1.88
C ALA A 280 1.60 -9.11 -3.24
N ASN A 281 0.61 -8.67 -4.03
CA ASN A 281 0.89 -8.13 -5.36
C ASN A 281 1.68 -6.82 -5.28
N MET A 282 1.32 -5.91 -4.39
CA MET A 282 2.01 -4.63 -4.27
C MET A 282 3.40 -4.78 -3.66
N THR A 283 3.54 -5.67 -2.65
CA THR A 283 4.85 -5.93 -2.05
C THR A 283 5.79 -6.64 -3.04
N ALA A 284 5.30 -7.66 -3.75
CA ALA A 284 6.08 -8.40 -4.73
C ALA A 284 6.56 -7.49 -5.87
N GLY A 285 5.70 -6.63 -6.41
CA GLY A 285 6.07 -5.70 -7.46
C GLY A 285 7.21 -4.77 -7.04
N HIS A 286 7.11 -4.13 -5.86
CA HIS A 286 8.16 -3.27 -5.32
C HIS A 286 9.48 -4.02 -5.13
N ILE A 287 9.44 -5.25 -4.58
CA ILE A 287 10.63 -6.09 -4.39
C ILE A 287 11.30 -6.39 -5.75
N VAL A 288 10.52 -6.69 -6.78
CA VAL A 288 11.04 -6.99 -8.13
C VAL A 288 11.75 -5.76 -8.73
N ILE A 289 11.14 -4.58 -8.67
CA ILE A 289 11.74 -3.33 -9.19
C ILE A 289 13.05 -3.03 -8.44
N LEU A 290 13.02 -3.06 -7.11
CA LEU A 290 14.22 -2.85 -6.29
C LEU A 290 15.29 -3.89 -6.58
N GLY A 291 14.90 -5.15 -6.80
CA GLY A 291 15.82 -6.23 -7.18
C GLY A 291 16.58 -5.93 -8.48
N PHE A 292 15.92 -5.38 -9.51
CA PHE A 292 16.59 -4.96 -10.74
C PHE A 292 17.57 -3.79 -10.52
N ILE A 293 17.28 -2.90 -9.59
CA ILE A 293 18.19 -1.80 -9.24
C ILE A 293 19.39 -2.35 -8.47
N VAL A 294 19.18 -3.20 -7.49
CA VAL A 294 20.21 -3.79 -6.63
C VAL A 294 21.19 -4.66 -7.41
N ILE A 295 20.72 -5.40 -8.44
CA ILE A 295 21.60 -6.24 -9.26
C ILE A 295 22.68 -5.43 -9.98
N ILE A 296 22.43 -4.16 -10.30
CA ILE A 296 23.43 -3.25 -10.89
C ILE A 296 24.60 -3.09 -9.92
N PHE A 297 24.31 -2.84 -8.65
CA PHE A 297 25.33 -2.64 -7.61
C PHE A 297 26.11 -3.93 -7.34
N ILE A 298 25.42 -5.07 -7.23
CA ILE A 298 26.06 -6.38 -7.00
C ILE A 298 27.04 -6.70 -8.13
N LEU A 299 26.60 -6.59 -9.39
CA LEU A 299 27.45 -6.94 -10.55
C LEU A 299 28.55 -5.91 -10.77
N SER A 300 28.33 -4.64 -10.43
CA SER A 300 29.36 -3.62 -10.46
C SER A 300 30.47 -3.91 -9.44
N ASN A 301 30.12 -4.36 -8.24
CA ASN A 301 31.10 -4.72 -7.19
C ASN A 301 31.86 -6.01 -7.53
N LEU A 302 31.21 -7.01 -8.12
CA LEU A 302 31.83 -8.29 -8.43
C LEU A 302 32.71 -8.26 -9.68
N PHE A 303 32.27 -7.57 -10.74
CA PHE A 303 32.90 -7.63 -12.08
C PHE A 303 33.43 -6.29 -12.56
N GLY A 304 33.33 -5.26 -11.72
CA GLY A 304 33.83 -3.92 -12.03
C GLY A 304 32.81 -3.03 -12.77
N MET A 305 33.15 -1.74 -12.83
CA MET A 305 32.26 -0.66 -13.29
C MET A 305 31.79 -0.80 -14.76
N ALA A 306 32.63 -1.42 -15.62
CA ALA A 306 32.27 -1.63 -17.03
C ALA A 306 31.09 -2.62 -17.17
N VAL A 307 31.11 -3.71 -16.39
CA VAL A 307 30.01 -4.69 -16.36
C VAL A 307 28.79 -4.08 -15.70
N GLY A 308 28.95 -3.37 -14.57
CA GLY A 308 27.87 -2.63 -13.92
C GLY A 308 27.18 -1.65 -14.88
N GLY A 309 27.93 -0.91 -15.70
CA GLY A 309 27.40 -0.02 -16.72
C GLY A 309 26.60 -0.72 -17.82
N ALA A 310 27.07 -1.87 -18.31
CA ALA A 310 26.34 -2.67 -19.29
C ALA A 310 25.03 -3.24 -18.72
N VAL A 311 25.09 -3.75 -17.48
CA VAL A 311 23.93 -4.30 -16.76
C VAL A 311 22.92 -3.22 -16.42
N SER A 312 23.37 -2.00 -16.10
CA SER A 312 22.44 -0.90 -15.77
C SER A 312 21.48 -0.58 -16.91
N VAL A 313 21.93 -0.61 -18.16
CA VAL A 313 21.08 -0.39 -19.34
C VAL A 313 19.95 -1.44 -19.39
N VAL A 314 20.30 -2.70 -19.22
CA VAL A 314 19.33 -3.82 -19.24
C VAL A 314 18.38 -3.71 -18.04
N SER A 315 18.93 -3.53 -16.84
CA SER A 315 18.11 -3.42 -15.60
C SER A 315 17.15 -2.24 -15.64
N VAL A 316 17.56 -1.08 -16.16
CA VAL A 316 16.67 0.09 -16.28
C VAL A 316 15.52 -0.19 -17.27
N ILE A 317 15.81 -0.82 -18.42
CA ILE A 317 14.76 -1.20 -19.39
C ILE A 317 13.75 -2.14 -18.73
N PHE A 318 14.23 -3.19 -18.02
CA PHE A 318 13.36 -4.12 -17.32
C PHE A 318 12.59 -3.44 -16.18
N SER A 319 13.22 -2.57 -15.38
CA SER A 319 12.54 -1.82 -14.33
C SER A 319 11.42 -0.94 -14.87
N VAL A 320 11.63 -0.25 -16.00
CA VAL A 320 10.57 0.54 -16.67
C VAL A 320 9.44 -0.36 -17.15
N PHE A 321 9.77 -1.51 -17.76
CA PHE A 321 8.76 -2.47 -18.20
C PHE A 321 7.94 -3.01 -17.02
N ILE A 322 8.58 -3.41 -15.93
CA ILE A 322 7.90 -3.88 -14.73
C ILE A 322 7.05 -2.77 -14.10
N SER A 323 7.53 -1.53 -14.04
CA SER A 323 6.74 -0.39 -13.53
C SER A 323 5.46 -0.14 -14.34
N LEU A 324 5.50 -0.35 -15.66
CA LEU A 324 4.29 -0.29 -16.49
C LEU A 324 3.32 -1.42 -16.18
N LEU A 325 3.83 -2.64 -15.98
CA LEU A 325 3.01 -3.78 -15.52
C LEU A 325 2.42 -3.52 -14.14
N GLU A 326 3.19 -2.97 -13.20
CA GLU A 326 2.68 -2.60 -11.88
C GLU A 326 1.58 -1.55 -11.93
N CYS A 327 1.68 -0.56 -12.83
CA CYS A 327 0.62 0.41 -13.04
C CYS A 327 -0.70 -0.27 -13.50
N LEU A 328 -0.60 -1.25 -14.40
CA LEU A 328 -1.75 -2.07 -14.79
C LEU A 328 -2.29 -2.90 -13.62
N VAL A 329 -1.39 -3.54 -12.86
CA VAL A 329 -1.75 -4.33 -11.67
C VAL A 329 -2.41 -3.45 -10.61
N ALA A 330 -1.93 -2.23 -10.39
CA ALA A 330 -2.52 -1.25 -9.47
C ALA A 330 -3.99 -0.97 -9.79
N TYR A 331 -4.32 -0.78 -11.08
CA TYR A 331 -5.70 -0.62 -11.53
C TYR A 331 -6.52 -1.90 -11.34
N ILE A 332 -5.99 -3.06 -11.77
CA ILE A 332 -6.66 -4.37 -11.64
C ILE A 332 -6.94 -4.69 -10.18
N GLN A 333 -6.04 -4.38 -9.25
CA GLN A 333 -6.24 -4.63 -7.82
C GLN A 333 -7.39 -3.79 -7.25
N ALA A 334 -7.45 -2.50 -7.58
CA ALA A 334 -8.57 -1.65 -7.17
C ALA A 334 -9.90 -2.17 -7.75
N PHE A 335 -9.91 -2.57 -9.02
CA PHE A 335 -11.07 -3.15 -9.69
C PHE A 335 -11.53 -4.45 -9.02
N VAL A 336 -10.62 -5.44 -8.88
CA VAL A 336 -10.94 -6.77 -8.36
C VAL A 336 -11.37 -6.69 -6.89
N PHE A 337 -10.70 -5.88 -6.06
CA PHE A 337 -11.08 -5.71 -4.67
C PHE A 337 -12.49 -5.14 -4.55
N THR A 338 -12.79 -4.08 -5.31
CA THR A 338 -14.10 -3.42 -5.30
C THR A 338 -15.18 -4.33 -5.87
N MET A 339 -14.89 -5.07 -6.95
CA MET A 339 -15.82 -6.00 -7.58
C MET A 339 -16.19 -7.16 -6.65
N LEU A 340 -15.20 -7.79 -6.00
CA LEU A 340 -15.45 -8.86 -5.04
C LEU A 340 -16.19 -8.34 -3.79
N THR A 341 -15.88 -7.15 -3.32
CA THR A 341 -16.65 -6.49 -2.25
C THR A 341 -18.09 -6.28 -2.66
N ALA A 342 -18.35 -5.77 -3.86
CA ALA A 342 -19.70 -5.59 -4.39
C ALA A 342 -20.44 -6.92 -4.53
N LEU A 343 -19.75 -7.98 -5.00
CA LEU A 343 -20.30 -9.32 -5.09
C LEU A 343 -20.71 -9.88 -3.72
N TYR A 344 -19.84 -9.73 -2.71
CA TYR A 344 -20.14 -10.20 -1.35
C TYR A 344 -21.31 -9.45 -0.73
N ILE A 345 -21.38 -8.13 -0.91
CA ILE A 345 -22.54 -7.33 -0.50
C ILE A 345 -23.80 -7.78 -1.27
N GLY A 346 -23.70 -7.99 -2.58
CA GLY A 346 -24.80 -8.45 -3.41
C GLY A 346 -25.40 -9.78 -2.92
N MET A 347 -24.53 -10.75 -2.61
CA MET A 347 -24.95 -12.03 -2.02
C MET A 347 -25.60 -11.85 -0.65
N ALA A 348 -25.07 -10.95 0.17
CA ALA A 348 -25.58 -10.70 1.52
C ALA A 348 -26.98 -10.03 1.51
N VAL A 349 -27.27 -9.19 0.51
CA VAL A 349 -28.53 -8.47 0.38
C VAL A 349 -29.51 -9.10 -0.61
N ALA A 350 -29.16 -10.20 -1.28
CA ALA A 350 -30.02 -10.88 -2.23
C ALA A 350 -31.39 -11.25 -1.60
N GLU A 351 -32.45 -11.05 -2.35
CA GLU A 351 -33.79 -11.54 -1.97
C GLU A 351 -33.92 -12.98 -2.40
N PRO A 352 -34.68 -13.80 -1.62
CA PRO A 352 -35.01 -15.14 -2.07
C PRO A 352 -35.70 -15.04 -3.44
N ASN A 353 -35.16 -15.69 -4.44
CA ASN A 353 -35.91 -15.91 -5.66
C ASN A 353 -37.10 -16.81 -5.28
N HIS A 354 -38.27 -16.22 -5.14
CA HIS A 354 -39.50 -17.00 -5.22
C HIS A 354 -39.50 -17.59 -6.62
N ALA A 355 -38.94 -18.81 -6.75
CA ALA A 355 -39.19 -19.62 -7.94
C ALA A 355 -40.71 -19.71 -8.12
N GLN A 356 -41.18 -19.07 -9.20
CA GLN A 356 -42.52 -19.29 -9.74
C GLN A 356 -42.60 -20.70 -10.30
#